data_ee07583281f3e6ed90a28ddbe5ee6e93
#
_entry.id   ee07583281f3e6ed90a28ddbe5ee6e93
#
_cell.length_a   1.000
_cell.length_b   1.000
_cell.length_c   1.000
_cell.angle_alpha   90.00
_cell.angle_beta   90.00
_cell.angle_gamma   90.00
#
_symmetry.space_group_name_H-M   'P 1'
#
loop_
_entity.id
_entity.type
_entity.pdbx_description
1 polymer ?
#
loop_
_entity_poly.entity_id
_entity_poly.type
_entity_poly.pdbx_seq_one_letter_code
_entity_poly.pdbx_strand_id
1 'polypeptide(L)'
;MDFSLKKLAAATLVLASLSSFTTPAFANLTAQQSADILTTFNDASVKDFRQFLGRVAKSDVAKTDALAPSISAFLGNKTLSAEQQNEIHRLLGLYARLKYGAAATETLRELVAIPTVRADGVPQHENPEFLKIADKIKSLAQSFNLDFRNIDNRVYEVSLKGSGKEVVGIHAHADVVPVTPENWVLQDGTRLDPFKVTLIGDRMYGRGTEDDKNGIVVALYAMKVIKEEKLPLARHFKLVIDTTEETAGDAIPYYFERNPVPEYNLALDGSYPVVIAEKGYGTVMATFARRKAEGSGAEITSMTGGLATNQIPSRSVATFVTDTPAELAEALQKAGADYAKRNGGNFQIDAKVRGKDVTLTVTGVSAHSSEPQSGVNPVARMLDFINSLDGNIALKRNHITDAARYAADNWGLDYLGSKLGVGFSDEFMGPLTASLTYVAMDDKAFKLAVNLRVPKGKSPETLKSDIAGKLDAWTRKSHITPVFELSVAEPMYRNPEGEWVKALLSVATENLDMAHQFGTSAGATSVHELPNGVQFGLAKPDVKYTGHTDGEFKTTGQFLMDLQIVTEMMGRIGQLPKL
;
A
#
# COMPACT_ATOMS: atom_id res chain seq x y z
N MET A 1 -19.01 62.67 -15.11
CA MET A 1 -17.60 62.81 -15.52
C MET A 1 -16.98 61.45 -15.58
N ASP A 2 -16.86 60.96 -16.81
CA ASP A 2 -16.20 59.70 -17.17
C ASP A 2 -14.70 59.77 -16.91
N PHE A 3 -14.14 58.69 -16.37
CA PHE A 3 -12.76 58.34 -16.65
C PHE A 3 -12.61 56.82 -16.68
N SER A 4 -12.62 56.32 -17.89
CA SER A 4 -12.16 55.02 -18.32
C SER A 4 -10.65 54.90 -18.12
N LEU A 5 -10.17 53.82 -17.50
CA LEU A 5 -8.77 53.42 -17.49
C LEU A 5 -8.64 51.95 -17.90
N LYS A 6 -8.38 51.80 -19.21
CA LYS A 6 -7.82 50.56 -19.77
C LYS A 6 -6.40 50.38 -19.22
N LYS A 7 -6.13 49.30 -18.50
CA LYS A 7 -4.77 48.80 -18.26
C LYS A 7 -4.52 47.57 -19.12
N LEU A 8 -3.64 47.74 -20.08
CA LEU A 8 -2.96 46.70 -20.81
C LEU A 8 -2.18 45.82 -19.81
N ALA A 9 -2.48 44.54 -19.78
CA ALA A 9 -1.61 43.54 -19.19
C ALA A 9 -0.70 43.00 -20.30
N ALA A 10 0.57 43.38 -20.26
CA ALA A 10 1.61 42.77 -21.10
C ALA A 10 1.91 41.38 -20.53
N ALA A 11 1.45 40.34 -21.19
CA ALA A 11 1.85 38.95 -20.92
C ALA A 11 3.24 38.74 -21.54
N THR A 12 4.26 38.72 -20.71
CA THR A 12 5.60 38.26 -21.11
C THR A 12 5.57 36.77 -21.28
N LEU A 13 5.48 36.29 -22.52
CA LEU A 13 5.67 34.88 -22.87
C LEU A 13 7.15 34.56 -22.68
N VAL A 14 7.49 33.90 -21.57
CA VAL A 14 8.77 33.18 -21.44
C VAL A 14 8.63 31.91 -22.25
N LEU A 15 9.14 31.90 -23.48
CA LEU A 15 9.42 30.68 -24.21
C LEU A 15 10.56 29.97 -23.48
N ALA A 16 10.21 29.04 -22.59
CA ALA A 16 11.12 27.99 -22.16
C ALA A 16 11.39 27.11 -23.40
N SER A 17 12.57 27.23 -23.98
CA SER A 17 13.08 26.31 -24.97
C SER A 17 13.21 24.95 -24.29
N LEU A 18 12.18 24.11 -24.43
CA LEU A 18 12.28 22.68 -24.24
C LEU A 18 13.30 22.18 -25.27
N SER A 19 14.57 22.09 -24.87
CA SER A 19 15.52 21.21 -25.52
C SER A 19 14.99 19.80 -25.33
N SER A 20 14.23 19.32 -26.31
CA SER A 20 13.93 17.91 -26.51
C SER A 20 15.29 17.20 -26.62
N PHE A 21 15.79 16.71 -25.51
CA PHE A 21 16.74 15.60 -25.56
C PHE A 21 15.98 14.45 -26.19
N THR A 22 16.10 14.33 -27.50
CA THR A 22 15.81 13.08 -28.20
C THR A 22 16.85 12.08 -27.69
N THR A 23 16.53 11.39 -26.60
CA THR A 23 17.18 10.09 -26.34
C THR A 23 16.99 9.30 -27.60
N PRO A 24 18.06 8.67 -28.17
CA PRO A 24 17.88 7.80 -29.30
C PRO A 24 16.83 6.79 -28.90
N ALA A 25 15.76 6.69 -29.72
CA ALA A 25 14.77 5.68 -29.54
C ALA A 25 15.47 4.33 -29.76
N PHE A 26 15.89 3.70 -28.69
CA PHE A 26 16.38 2.33 -28.73
C PHE A 26 15.20 1.50 -29.23
N ALA A 27 15.43 0.66 -30.22
CA ALA A 27 14.43 -0.23 -30.81
C ALA A 27 14.12 -1.35 -29.83
N ASN A 28 13.43 -1.03 -28.72
CA ASN A 28 12.93 -2.00 -27.78
C ASN A 28 11.69 -2.68 -28.37
N LEU A 29 11.52 -3.96 -28.07
CA LEU A 29 10.32 -4.72 -28.43
C LEU A 29 9.08 -3.93 -28.00
N THR A 30 8.26 -3.48 -28.94
CA THR A 30 7.07 -2.69 -28.64
C THR A 30 5.99 -3.52 -27.94
N ALA A 31 5.04 -2.85 -27.28
CA ALA A 31 3.87 -3.52 -26.70
C ALA A 31 3.08 -4.30 -27.76
N GLN A 32 2.94 -3.75 -28.99
CA GLN A 32 2.29 -4.44 -30.10
C GLN A 32 3.04 -5.70 -30.52
N GLN A 33 4.36 -5.64 -30.69
CA GLN A 33 5.18 -6.82 -31.03
C GLN A 33 5.11 -7.89 -29.92
N SER A 34 5.07 -7.49 -28.66
CA SER A 34 4.87 -8.39 -27.53
C SER A 34 3.49 -9.09 -27.61
N ALA A 35 2.43 -8.35 -27.94
CA ALA A 35 1.09 -8.91 -28.13
C ALA A 35 1.03 -9.86 -29.32
N ASP A 36 1.70 -9.54 -30.44
CA ASP A 36 1.77 -10.38 -31.62
C ASP A 36 2.52 -11.69 -31.32
N ILE A 37 3.59 -11.65 -30.54
CA ILE A 37 4.31 -12.84 -30.06
C ILE A 37 3.39 -13.71 -29.21
N LEU A 38 2.68 -13.12 -28.23
CA LEU A 38 1.77 -13.84 -27.34
C LEU A 38 0.60 -14.48 -28.10
N THR A 39 0.12 -13.83 -29.17
CA THR A 39 -0.96 -14.35 -30.01
C THR A 39 -0.44 -15.48 -30.92
N THR A 40 0.75 -15.32 -31.49
CA THR A 40 1.37 -16.27 -32.41
C THR A 40 1.83 -17.55 -31.72
N PHE A 41 2.32 -17.43 -30.49
CA PHE A 41 2.89 -18.51 -29.69
C PHE A 41 2.07 -18.76 -28.42
N ASN A 42 0.77 -18.91 -28.55
CA ASN A 42 -0.17 -19.07 -27.44
C ASN A 42 -0.15 -20.47 -26.79
N ASP A 43 0.75 -21.34 -27.20
CA ASP A 43 0.91 -22.68 -26.65
C ASP A 43 2.19 -22.83 -25.82
N ALA A 44 2.10 -23.66 -24.80
CA ALA A 44 3.25 -24.02 -23.95
C ALA A 44 4.14 -25.11 -24.57
N SER A 45 4.02 -25.39 -25.87
CA SER A 45 4.70 -26.50 -26.57
C SER A 45 6.20 -26.26 -26.78
N VAL A 46 6.70 -25.07 -26.48
CA VAL A 46 8.13 -24.75 -26.53
C VAL A 46 8.89 -25.53 -25.45
N LYS A 47 9.94 -26.23 -25.86
CA LYS A 47 10.74 -27.05 -24.96
C LYS A 47 11.56 -26.19 -23.97
N ASP A 48 12.26 -25.17 -24.48
CA ASP A 48 13.15 -24.28 -23.76
C ASP A 48 13.20 -22.88 -24.41
N PHE A 49 13.86 -21.94 -23.77
CA PHE A 49 13.95 -20.57 -24.23
C PHE A 49 14.66 -20.44 -25.59
N ARG A 50 15.71 -21.24 -25.84
CA ARG A 50 16.42 -21.20 -27.12
C ARG A 50 15.52 -21.65 -28.28
N GLN A 51 14.68 -22.67 -28.06
CA GLN A 51 13.69 -23.09 -29.07
C GLN A 51 12.63 -22.00 -29.28
N PHE A 52 12.16 -21.35 -28.23
CA PHE A 52 11.26 -20.20 -28.33
C PHE A 52 11.88 -19.10 -29.19
N LEU A 53 13.09 -18.67 -28.89
CA LEU A 53 13.82 -17.66 -29.67
C LEU A 53 13.96 -18.08 -31.15
N GLY A 54 14.28 -19.35 -31.41
CA GLY A 54 14.37 -19.87 -32.76
C GLY A 54 13.05 -19.86 -33.54
N ARG A 55 11.89 -19.98 -32.85
CA ARG A 55 10.57 -19.80 -33.45
C ARG A 55 10.26 -18.32 -33.69
N VAL A 56 10.52 -17.46 -32.72
CA VAL A 56 10.35 -16.01 -32.87
C VAL A 56 11.16 -15.47 -34.04
N ALA A 57 12.42 -15.88 -34.17
CA ALA A 57 13.30 -15.46 -35.26
C ALA A 57 12.78 -15.81 -36.68
N LYS A 58 11.93 -16.82 -36.77
CA LYS A 58 11.32 -17.25 -38.04
C LYS A 58 9.95 -16.61 -38.31
N SER A 59 9.39 -15.90 -37.33
CA SER A 59 8.09 -15.24 -37.45
C SER A 59 8.21 -13.87 -38.11
N ASP A 60 7.07 -13.34 -38.57
CA ASP A 60 7.02 -12.01 -39.17
C ASP A 60 7.34 -10.90 -38.17
N VAL A 61 7.12 -11.13 -36.85
CA VAL A 61 7.45 -10.20 -35.78
C VAL A 61 8.96 -9.90 -35.70
N ALA A 62 9.80 -10.89 -36.00
CA ALA A 62 11.26 -10.74 -35.96
C ALA A 62 11.86 -10.06 -37.20
N LYS A 63 11.05 -9.78 -38.21
CA LYS A 63 11.50 -9.08 -39.44
C LYS A 63 11.77 -7.60 -39.23
N THR A 64 11.51 -7.08 -38.01
CA THR A 64 11.95 -5.75 -37.58
C THR A 64 13.44 -5.74 -37.32
N ASP A 65 14.14 -4.70 -37.73
CA ASP A 65 15.60 -4.63 -37.90
C ASP A 65 16.46 -4.93 -36.64
N ALA A 66 15.89 -4.85 -35.44
CA ALA A 66 16.64 -5.02 -34.19
C ALA A 66 16.55 -6.44 -33.60
N LEU A 67 15.37 -7.08 -33.62
CA LEU A 67 15.10 -8.31 -32.89
C LEU A 67 15.83 -9.55 -33.45
N ALA A 68 15.87 -9.72 -34.78
CA ALA A 68 16.53 -10.84 -35.40
C ALA A 68 18.06 -10.88 -35.16
N PRO A 69 18.78 -9.75 -35.24
CA PRO A 69 20.20 -9.69 -34.85
C PRO A 69 20.46 -10.09 -33.40
N SER A 70 19.64 -9.63 -32.45
CA SER A 70 19.79 -9.95 -31.02
C SER A 70 19.56 -11.43 -30.74
N ILE A 71 18.51 -12.01 -31.31
CA ILE A 71 18.25 -13.46 -31.23
C ILE A 71 19.41 -14.26 -31.86
N SER A 72 19.86 -13.88 -33.06
CA SER A 72 20.97 -14.55 -33.73
C SER A 72 22.27 -14.51 -32.91
N ALA A 73 22.58 -13.36 -32.33
CA ALA A 73 23.75 -13.20 -31.47
C ALA A 73 23.66 -14.07 -30.21
N PHE A 74 22.50 -14.07 -29.53
CA PHE A 74 22.26 -14.92 -28.34
C PHE A 74 22.35 -16.41 -28.67
N LEU A 75 21.68 -16.87 -29.72
CA LEU A 75 21.69 -18.28 -30.16
C LEU A 75 23.11 -18.72 -30.58
N GLY A 76 23.91 -17.79 -31.14
CA GLY A 76 25.29 -18.00 -31.52
C GLY A 76 26.31 -17.84 -30.37
N ASN A 77 25.86 -17.63 -29.15
CA ASN A 77 26.68 -17.36 -27.95
C ASN A 77 27.67 -16.20 -28.14
N LYS A 78 27.28 -15.17 -28.92
CA LYS A 78 28.09 -13.95 -29.11
C LYS A 78 27.85 -12.99 -27.94
N THR A 79 28.83 -12.10 -27.71
CA THR A 79 28.64 -10.98 -26.78
C THR A 79 27.55 -10.08 -27.28
N LEU A 80 26.61 -9.75 -26.39
CA LEU A 80 25.48 -8.87 -26.67
C LEU A 80 25.78 -7.44 -26.22
N SER A 81 25.29 -6.43 -26.95
CA SER A 81 25.23 -5.07 -26.43
C SER A 81 24.19 -4.99 -25.28
N ALA A 82 24.17 -3.89 -24.53
CA ALA A 82 23.18 -3.68 -23.45
C ALA A 82 21.74 -3.70 -24.01
N GLU A 83 21.52 -3.08 -25.16
CA GLU A 83 20.22 -3.06 -25.85
C GLU A 83 19.78 -4.48 -26.24
N GLN A 84 20.69 -5.24 -26.86
CA GLN A 84 20.43 -6.63 -27.24
C GLN A 84 20.12 -7.51 -26.01
N GLN A 85 20.81 -7.28 -24.89
CA GLN A 85 20.52 -7.97 -23.64
C GLN A 85 19.10 -7.64 -23.14
N ASN A 86 18.69 -6.36 -23.18
CA ASN A 86 17.36 -5.93 -22.78
C ASN A 86 16.26 -6.59 -23.65
N GLU A 87 16.47 -6.67 -24.96
CA GLU A 87 15.54 -7.35 -25.87
C GLU A 87 15.43 -8.85 -25.56
N ILE A 88 16.53 -9.51 -25.29
CA ILE A 88 16.52 -10.94 -24.90
C ILE A 88 15.83 -11.13 -23.56
N HIS A 89 16.02 -10.24 -22.58
CA HIS A 89 15.33 -10.33 -21.29
C HIS A 89 13.82 -10.04 -21.42
N ARG A 90 13.43 -9.13 -22.32
CA ARG A 90 12.02 -8.93 -22.67
C ARG A 90 11.39 -10.20 -23.26
N LEU A 91 12.08 -10.85 -24.19
CA LEU A 91 11.65 -12.13 -24.76
C LEU A 91 11.60 -13.24 -23.70
N LEU A 92 12.50 -13.20 -22.70
CA LEU A 92 12.48 -14.13 -21.57
C LEU A 92 11.22 -13.97 -20.71
N GLY A 93 10.80 -12.73 -20.46
CA GLY A 93 9.54 -12.44 -19.76
C GLY A 93 8.33 -12.99 -20.51
N LEU A 94 8.27 -12.76 -21.84
CA LEU A 94 7.22 -13.33 -22.70
C LEU A 94 7.21 -14.87 -22.69
N TYR A 95 8.39 -15.48 -22.78
CA TYR A 95 8.55 -16.93 -22.65
C TYR A 95 8.04 -17.44 -21.31
N ALA A 96 8.39 -16.79 -20.20
CA ALA A 96 7.93 -17.16 -18.85
C ALA A 96 6.41 -17.15 -18.78
N ARG A 97 5.77 -16.08 -19.28
CA ARG A 97 4.32 -15.95 -19.36
C ARG A 97 3.66 -17.08 -20.15
N LEU A 98 4.19 -17.40 -21.34
CA LEU A 98 3.65 -18.45 -22.19
C LEU A 98 3.86 -19.85 -21.60
N LYS A 99 5.07 -20.12 -21.14
CA LYS A 99 5.48 -21.45 -20.68
C LYS A 99 4.90 -21.81 -19.33
N TYR A 100 4.89 -20.88 -18.40
CA TYR A 100 4.61 -21.13 -16.99
C TYR A 100 3.36 -20.44 -16.46
N GLY A 101 2.70 -19.59 -17.23
CA GLY A 101 1.56 -18.81 -16.77
C GLY A 101 0.42 -19.66 -16.18
N ALA A 102 0.07 -20.77 -16.83
CA ALA A 102 -0.97 -21.67 -16.32
C ALA A 102 -0.57 -22.33 -14.99
N ALA A 103 0.69 -22.80 -14.87
CA ALA A 103 1.20 -23.41 -13.64
C ALA A 103 1.33 -22.39 -12.52
N ALA A 104 1.75 -21.16 -12.81
CA ALA A 104 1.80 -20.08 -11.85
C ALA A 104 0.39 -19.72 -11.33
N THR A 105 -0.60 -19.65 -12.23
CA THR A 105 -2.01 -19.41 -11.85
C THR A 105 -2.53 -20.51 -10.91
N GLU A 106 -2.21 -21.77 -11.18
CA GLU A 106 -2.62 -22.85 -10.30
C GLU A 106 -1.91 -22.79 -8.95
N THR A 107 -0.62 -22.46 -8.93
CA THR A 107 0.12 -22.24 -7.67
C THR A 107 -0.48 -21.10 -6.85
N LEU A 108 -0.92 -20.02 -7.48
CA LEU A 108 -1.63 -18.94 -6.77
C LEU A 108 -2.92 -19.45 -6.11
N ARG A 109 -3.71 -20.27 -6.82
CA ARG A 109 -4.92 -20.90 -6.26
C ARG A 109 -4.59 -21.75 -5.03
N GLU A 110 -3.52 -22.54 -5.09
CA GLU A 110 -3.08 -23.39 -3.99
C GLU A 110 -2.61 -22.57 -2.77
N LEU A 111 -1.90 -21.45 -2.98
CA LEU A 111 -1.48 -20.59 -1.87
C LEU A 111 -2.66 -19.84 -1.25
N VAL A 112 -3.60 -19.35 -2.06
CA VAL A 112 -4.83 -18.69 -1.57
C VAL A 112 -5.69 -19.63 -0.73
N ALA A 113 -5.69 -20.92 -1.06
CA ALA A 113 -6.44 -21.94 -0.30
C ALA A 113 -5.90 -22.19 1.13
N ILE A 114 -4.75 -21.62 1.49
CA ILE A 114 -4.20 -21.66 2.84
C ILE A 114 -4.53 -20.33 3.53
N PRO A 115 -5.46 -20.31 4.52
CA PRO A 115 -5.95 -19.08 5.14
C PRO A 115 -4.97 -18.52 6.18
N THR A 116 -3.91 -17.88 5.73
CA THR A 116 -2.85 -17.29 6.57
C THR A 116 -3.31 -15.99 7.25
N VAL A 117 -4.41 -16.08 7.98
CA VAL A 117 -4.98 -14.98 8.77
C VAL A 117 -4.46 -15.06 10.20
N ARG A 118 -4.23 -13.91 10.83
CA ARG A 118 -3.93 -13.83 12.26
C ARG A 118 -5.03 -14.51 13.08
N ALA A 119 -4.62 -15.35 14.04
CA ALA A 119 -5.50 -15.98 15.03
C ALA A 119 -5.31 -15.32 16.40
N ASP A 120 -6.42 -14.96 17.06
CA ASP A 120 -6.36 -14.33 18.39
C ASP A 120 -5.74 -15.29 19.42
N GLY A 121 -4.77 -14.76 20.18
CA GLY A 121 -4.08 -15.48 21.23
C GLY A 121 -3.08 -16.54 20.76
N VAL A 122 -2.86 -16.66 19.44
CA VAL A 122 -1.85 -17.57 18.87
C VAL A 122 -0.74 -16.75 18.23
N PRO A 123 0.53 -16.88 18.64
CA PRO A 123 1.64 -16.25 17.94
C PRO A 123 1.68 -16.69 16.47
N GLN A 124 1.92 -15.75 15.56
CA GLN A 124 1.81 -16.01 14.12
C GLN A 124 2.74 -17.15 13.65
N HIS A 125 3.95 -17.22 14.20
CA HIS A 125 4.94 -18.28 13.93
C HIS A 125 4.58 -19.68 14.50
N GLU A 126 3.52 -19.78 15.33
CA GLU A 126 2.97 -21.02 15.86
C GLU A 126 1.64 -21.39 15.19
N ASN A 127 1.06 -20.50 14.38
CA ASN A 127 -0.21 -20.73 13.72
C ASN A 127 -0.06 -21.82 12.64
N PRO A 128 -0.88 -22.92 12.69
CA PRO A 128 -0.76 -24.04 11.77
C PRO A 128 -0.86 -23.68 10.28
N GLU A 129 -1.60 -22.61 9.93
CA GLU A 129 -1.74 -22.19 8.54
C GLU A 129 -0.43 -21.61 7.98
N PHE A 130 0.36 -20.95 8.83
CA PHE A 130 1.70 -20.48 8.45
C PHE A 130 2.71 -21.62 8.31
N LEU A 131 2.55 -22.71 9.07
CA LEU A 131 3.37 -23.92 8.88
C LEU A 131 3.03 -24.62 7.56
N LYS A 132 1.75 -24.66 7.19
CA LYS A 132 1.29 -25.26 5.91
C LYS A 132 1.82 -24.46 4.70
N ILE A 133 1.74 -23.12 4.73
CA ILE A 133 2.24 -22.31 3.61
C ILE A 133 3.77 -22.41 3.51
N ALA A 134 4.50 -22.49 4.64
CA ALA A 134 5.94 -22.74 4.65
C ALA A 134 6.30 -24.05 3.95
N ASP A 135 5.59 -25.14 4.25
CA ASP A 135 5.80 -26.46 3.63
C ASP A 135 5.46 -26.42 2.13
N LYS A 136 4.43 -25.68 1.73
CA LYS A 136 4.08 -25.50 0.32
C LYS A 136 5.16 -24.74 -0.43
N ILE A 137 5.65 -23.61 0.09
CA ILE A 137 6.74 -22.83 -0.50
C ILE A 137 8.02 -23.65 -0.58
N LYS A 138 8.36 -24.39 0.49
CA LYS A 138 9.51 -25.32 0.51
C LYS A 138 9.41 -26.35 -0.62
N SER A 139 8.27 -26.97 -0.79
CA SER A 139 8.06 -27.98 -1.83
C SER A 139 8.21 -27.38 -3.23
N LEU A 140 7.68 -26.18 -3.47
CA LEU A 140 7.86 -25.44 -4.73
C LEU A 140 9.33 -25.11 -4.98
N ALA A 141 10.02 -24.50 -4.00
CA ALA A 141 11.44 -24.16 -4.12
C ALA A 141 12.30 -25.40 -4.46
N GLN A 142 12.07 -26.51 -3.77
CA GLN A 142 12.76 -27.77 -4.03
C GLN A 142 12.49 -28.30 -5.45
N SER A 143 11.23 -28.27 -5.90
CA SER A 143 10.87 -28.70 -7.26
C SER A 143 11.49 -27.82 -8.36
N PHE A 144 11.83 -26.56 -8.02
CA PHE A 144 12.50 -25.60 -8.91
C PHE A 144 14.03 -25.59 -8.77
N ASN A 145 14.58 -26.48 -7.97
CA ASN A 145 16.01 -26.51 -7.64
C ASN A 145 16.54 -25.19 -7.04
N LEU A 146 15.73 -24.54 -6.22
CA LEU A 146 16.08 -23.33 -5.47
C LEU A 146 16.39 -23.68 -4.00
N ASP A 147 17.28 -22.91 -3.38
CA ASP A 147 17.60 -23.08 -1.97
C ASP A 147 16.47 -22.47 -1.12
N PHE A 148 15.99 -23.21 -0.11
CA PHE A 148 14.94 -22.77 0.81
C PHE A 148 15.46 -22.78 2.26
N ARG A 149 15.11 -21.75 3.01
CA ARG A 149 15.32 -21.65 4.45
C ARG A 149 14.03 -21.19 5.13
N ASN A 150 13.68 -21.83 6.24
CA ASN A 150 12.64 -21.35 7.15
C ASN A 150 13.34 -20.76 8.38
N ILE A 151 13.12 -19.48 8.65
CA ILE A 151 13.70 -18.78 9.78
C ILE A 151 12.64 -18.66 10.88
N ASP A 152 12.63 -19.66 11.75
CA ASP A 152 11.80 -19.75 12.95
C ASP A 152 10.28 -19.54 12.69
N ASN A 153 9.80 -19.97 11.53
CA ASN A 153 8.43 -19.78 11.04
C ASN A 153 7.99 -18.30 10.95
N ARG A 154 8.93 -17.35 10.98
CA ARG A 154 8.67 -15.91 10.87
C ARG A 154 8.95 -15.38 9.48
N VAL A 155 10.00 -15.91 8.83
CA VAL A 155 10.37 -15.55 7.47
C VAL A 155 10.73 -16.81 6.68
N TYR A 156 10.27 -16.87 5.43
CA TYR A 156 10.69 -17.92 4.50
C TYR A 156 11.58 -17.29 3.43
N GLU A 157 12.79 -17.81 3.30
CA GLU A 157 13.78 -17.35 2.32
C GLU A 157 13.91 -18.36 1.19
N VAL A 158 13.79 -17.90 -0.07
CA VAL A 158 14.16 -18.68 -1.25
C VAL A 158 15.29 -17.97 -1.98
N SER A 159 16.37 -18.70 -2.30
CA SER A 159 17.57 -18.10 -2.88
C SER A 159 17.89 -18.65 -4.25
N LEU A 160 18.31 -17.74 -5.16
CA LEU A 160 18.86 -18.03 -6.47
C LEU A 160 20.29 -17.45 -6.54
N LYS A 161 21.28 -18.34 -6.68
CA LYS A 161 22.70 -17.95 -6.68
C LYS A 161 23.16 -17.41 -8.03
N GLY A 162 23.89 -16.29 -7.98
CA GLY A 162 24.69 -15.75 -9.07
C GLY A 162 26.18 -15.94 -8.81
N SER A 163 27.02 -15.35 -9.66
CA SER A 163 28.47 -15.49 -9.61
C SER A 163 29.19 -14.45 -8.75
N GLY A 164 28.56 -13.29 -8.51
CA GLY A 164 29.12 -12.18 -7.73
C GLY A 164 28.86 -12.30 -6.22
N LYS A 165 28.99 -11.16 -5.51
CA LYS A 165 28.77 -11.08 -4.06
C LYS A 165 27.52 -10.29 -3.69
N GLU A 166 27.09 -9.37 -4.55
CA GLU A 166 25.92 -8.53 -4.30
C GLU A 166 24.64 -9.36 -4.18
N VAL A 167 23.74 -8.92 -3.32
CA VAL A 167 22.45 -9.57 -3.07
C VAL A 167 21.33 -8.58 -3.34
N VAL A 168 20.34 -9.00 -4.13
CA VAL A 168 19.07 -8.30 -4.29
C VAL A 168 18.00 -9.05 -3.50
N GLY A 169 17.39 -8.37 -2.53
CA GLY A 169 16.22 -8.82 -1.79
C GLY A 169 14.95 -8.49 -2.55
N ILE A 170 14.12 -9.49 -2.74
CA ILE A 170 12.75 -9.36 -3.25
C ILE A 170 11.83 -9.67 -2.08
N HIS A 171 10.96 -8.75 -1.71
CA HIS A 171 10.08 -8.87 -0.57
C HIS A 171 8.65 -9.09 -1.03
N ALA A 172 7.98 -10.02 -0.39
CA ALA A 172 6.58 -10.33 -0.52
C ALA A 172 6.08 -10.84 0.85
N HIS A 173 4.76 -10.90 1.08
CA HIS A 173 4.26 -11.42 2.34
C HIS A 173 3.24 -12.55 2.16
N ALA A 174 3.17 -13.43 3.16
CA ALA A 174 2.32 -14.60 3.16
C ALA A 174 1.04 -14.41 3.98
N ASP A 175 1.06 -13.53 4.97
CA ASP A 175 -0.12 -13.21 5.77
C ASP A 175 -1.13 -12.38 4.96
N VAL A 176 -2.36 -12.42 5.39
CA VAL A 176 -3.47 -11.68 4.76
C VAL A 176 -4.38 -11.09 5.82
N VAL A 177 -4.99 -9.95 5.54
CA VAL A 177 -5.95 -9.33 6.45
C VAL A 177 -7.17 -10.23 6.72
N PRO A 178 -7.80 -10.11 7.90
CA PRO A 178 -8.98 -10.87 8.26
C PRO A 178 -10.13 -10.69 7.27
N VAL A 179 -10.97 -11.70 7.18
CA VAL A 179 -12.17 -11.70 6.32
C VAL A 179 -13.43 -11.91 7.16
N THR A 180 -14.53 -11.31 6.71
CA THR A 180 -15.88 -11.62 7.16
C THR A 180 -16.58 -12.37 6.02
N PRO A 181 -16.67 -13.72 6.05
CA PRO A 181 -17.16 -14.50 4.90
C PRO A 181 -18.54 -14.10 4.42
N GLU A 182 -19.39 -13.61 5.32
CA GLU A 182 -20.74 -13.15 5.02
C GLU A 182 -20.78 -11.94 4.09
N ASN A 183 -19.71 -11.14 4.11
CA ASN A 183 -19.57 -9.94 3.27
C ASN A 183 -19.03 -10.26 1.87
N TRP A 184 -18.51 -11.46 1.64
CA TRP A 184 -17.96 -11.88 0.34
C TRP A 184 -19.09 -12.20 -0.64
N VAL A 185 -19.86 -11.17 -0.98
CA VAL A 185 -21.01 -11.22 -1.89
C VAL A 185 -20.85 -10.12 -2.92
N LEU A 186 -20.80 -10.49 -4.20
CA LEU A 186 -20.73 -9.53 -5.30
C LEU A 186 -22.06 -8.77 -5.47
N GLN A 187 -22.01 -7.68 -6.22
CA GLN A 187 -23.19 -6.82 -6.45
C GLN A 187 -24.38 -7.56 -7.09
N ASP A 188 -24.11 -8.62 -7.84
CA ASP A 188 -25.13 -9.50 -8.46
C ASP A 188 -25.68 -10.57 -7.51
N GLY A 189 -25.21 -10.60 -6.26
CA GLY A 189 -25.60 -11.57 -5.24
C GLY A 189 -24.77 -12.86 -5.24
N THR A 190 -23.76 -12.99 -6.10
CA THR A 190 -22.87 -14.16 -6.13
C THR A 190 -22.05 -14.22 -4.84
N ARG A 191 -22.16 -15.32 -4.09
CA ARG A 191 -21.38 -15.60 -2.89
C ARG A 191 -20.04 -16.21 -3.26
N LEU A 192 -18.99 -15.69 -2.67
CA LEU A 192 -17.61 -16.17 -2.84
C LEU A 192 -17.09 -16.79 -1.55
N ASP A 193 -16.19 -17.75 -1.69
CA ASP A 193 -15.34 -18.22 -0.60
C ASP A 193 -14.01 -17.44 -0.68
N PRO A 194 -13.62 -16.66 0.32
CA PRO A 194 -12.40 -15.84 0.28
C PRO A 194 -11.12 -16.68 0.12
N PHE A 195 -11.13 -17.94 0.52
CA PHE A 195 -9.96 -18.83 0.43
C PHE A 195 -10.08 -19.89 -0.68
N LYS A 196 -10.97 -19.65 -1.65
CA LYS A 196 -11.08 -20.47 -2.85
C LYS A 196 -11.15 -19.57 -4.07
N VAL A 197 -10.05 -19.48 -4.82
CA VAL A 197 -10.03 -18.63 -6.01
C VAL A 197 -11.15 -18.99 -6.97
N THR A 198 -12.05 -18.03 -7.19
CA THR A 198 -13.17 -18.14 -8.12
C THR A 198 -12.91 -17.24 -9.32
N LEU A 199 -12.84 -17.84 -10.51
CA LEU A 199 -12.66 -17.09 -11.75
C LEU A 199 -14.03 -16.67 -12.30
N ILE A 200 -14.25 -15.35 -12.44
CA ILE A 200 -15.44 -14.77 -13.08
C ILE A 200 -14.95 -13.77 -14.12
N GLY A 201 -15.19 -14.08 -15.40
CA GLY A 201 -14.57 -13.34 -16.49
C GLY A 201 -13.05 -13.52 -16.47
N ASP A 202 -12.31 -12.42 -16.36
CA ASP A 202 -10.85 -12.40 -16.22
C ASP A 202 -10.37 -12.22 -14.76
N ARG A 203 -11.30 -12.13 -13.78
CA ARG A 203 -11.00 -11.84 -12.39
C ARG A 203 -10.90 -13.11 -11.54
N MET A 204 -9.78 -13.30 -10.92
CA MET A 204 -9.51 -14.34 -9.92
C MET A 204 -9.83 -13.78 -8.54
N TYR A 205 -11.06 -14.00 -8.06
CA TYR A 205 -11.49 -13.56 -6.73
C TYR A 205 -10.93 -14.47 -5.64
N GLY A 206 -10.33 -13.89 -4.62
CA GLY A 206 -9.79 -14.61 -3.45
C GLY A 206 -8.89 -13.71 -2.61
N ARG A 207 -8.89 -13.87 -1.31
CA ARG A 207 -8.03 -13.13 -0.37
C ARG A 207 -6.57 -13.53 -0.56
N GLY A 208 -5.68 -12.55 -0.82
CA GLY A 208 -4.27 -12.76 -1.16
C GLY A 208 -4.01 -12.94 -2.66
N THR A 209 -5.03 -12.81 -3.53
CA THR A 209 -4.81 -12.83 -4.98
C THR A 209 -4.13 -11.55 -5.47
N GLU A 210 -4.35 -10.43 -4.81
CA GLU A 210 -3.73 -9.14 -5.11
C GLU A 210 -2.71 -8.73 -4.04
N ASP A 211 -2.93 -9.14 -2.78
CA ASP A 211 -2.17 -8.71 -1.62
C ASP A 211 -1.86 -9.90 -0.67
N ASP A 212 -0.65 -10.51 -0.69
CA ASP A 212 0.44 -10.41 -1.66
C ASP A 212 0.97 -11.81 -2.04
N LYS A 213 0.11 -12.85 -2.02
CA LYS A 213 0.50 -14.21 -2.44
C LYS A 213 0.86 -14.28 -3.92
N ASN A 214 0.32 -13.36 -4.75
CA ASN A 214 0.73 -13.21 -6.14
C ASN A 214 2.20 -12.82 -6.26
N GLY A 215 2.72 -11.93 -5.41
CA GLY A 215 4.13 -11.54 -5.36
C GLY A 215 5.05 -12.72 -5.09
N ILE A 216 4.67 -13.59 -4.13
CA ILE A 216 5.40 -14.83 -3.87
C ILE A 216 5.48 -15.70 -5.13
N VAL A 217 4.34 -15.89 -5.81
CA VAL A 217 4.27 -16.80 -6.97
C VAL A 217 5.08 -16.26 -8.14
N VAL A 218 4.91 -14.99 -8.51
CA VAL A 218 5.63 -14.43 -9.67
C VAL A 218 7.14 -14.42 -9.44
N ALA A 219 7.60 -14.14 -8.21
CA ALA A 219 9.02 -14.19 -7.87
C ALA A 219 9.57 -15.63 -7.97
N LEU A 220 8.87 -16.62 -7.41
CA LEU A 220 9.29 -18.03 -7.48
C LEU A 220 9.40 -18.53 -8.92
N TYR A 221 8.42 -18.20 -9.76
CA TYR A 221 8.45 -18.64 -11.17
C TYR A 221 9.48 -17.88 -11.99
N ALA A 222 9.74 -16.60 -11.72
CA ALA A 222 10.83 -15.87 -12.34
C ALA A 222 12.19 -16.49 -11.98
N MET A 223 12.43 -16.83 -10.70
CA MET A 223 13.63 -17.55 -10.26
C MET A 223 13.77 -18.92 -10.94
N LYS A 224 12.63 -19.65 -11.06
CA LYS A 224 12.58 -20.94 -11.77
C LYS A 224 13.05 -20.80 -13.22
N VAL A 225 12.53 -19.82 -13.95
CA VAL A 225 12.87 -19.57 -15.37
C VAL A 225 14.37 -19.30 -15.51
N ILE A 226 14.90 -18.37 -14.73
CA ILE A 226 16.35 -18.05 -14.74
C ILE A 226 17.20 -19.30 -14.46
N LYS A 227 16.79 -20.11 -13.48
CA LYS A 227 17.51 -21.34 -13.08
C LYS A 227 17.48 -22.41 -14.15
N GLU A 228 16.29 -22.72 -14.71
CA GLU A 228 16.12 -23.77 -15.72
C GLU A 228 16.82 -23.42 -17.03
N GLU A 229 16.72 -22.16 -17.47
CA GLU A 229 17.36 -21.69 -18.71
C GLU A 229 18.87 -21.38 -18.51
N LYS A 230 19.39 -21.55 -17.30
CA LYS A 230 20.79 -21.36 -16.92
C LYS A 230 21.35 -19.99 -17.33
N LEU A 231 20.52 -18.95 -17.14
CA LEU A 231 20.94 -17.61 -17.48
C LEU A 231 22.01 -17.12 -16.49
N PRO A 232 23.09 -16.49 -16.98
CA PRO A 232 24.13 -15.99 -16.10
C PRO A 232 23.60 -14.84 -15.25
N LEU A 233 23.91 -14.86 -13.96
CA LEU A 233 23.62 -13.78 -13.03
C LEU A 233 24.92 -13.28 -12.40
N ALA A 234 25.15 -11.98 -12.40
CA ALA A 234 26.28 -11.34 -11.71
C ALA A 234 26.06 -11.25 -10.19
N ARG A 235 24.80 -11.37 -9.70
CA ARG A 235 24.44 -11.24 -8.29
C ARG A 235 23.43 -12.28 -7.85
N HIS A 236 23.31 -12.44 -6.53
CA HIS A 236 22.33 -13.33 -5.92
C HIS A 236 20.96 -12.65 -5.81
N PHE A 237 19.89 -13.43 -5.92
CA PHE A 237 18.53 -12.99 -5.55
C PHE A 237 18.05 -13.77 -4.34
N LYS A 238 17.37 -13.08 -3.42
CA LYS A 238 16.68 -13.65 -2.28
C LYS A 238 15.24 -13.19 -2.28
N LEU A 239 14.30 -14.12 -2.37
CA LEU A 239 12.91 -13.87 -2.05
C LEU A 239 12.77 -14.02 -0.54
N VAL A 240 12.39 -12.93 0.14
CA VAL A 240 12.17 -12.83 1.57
C VAL A 240 10.66 -12.70 1.78
N ILE A 241 10.06 -13.74 2.34
CA ILE A 241 8.61 -13.83 2.52
C ILE A 241 8.29 -13.55 3.98
N ASP A 242 7.70 -12.39 4.24
CA ASP A 242 7.22 -11.95 5.55
C ASP A 242 5.95 -12.71 5.96
N THR A 243 5.75 -12.89 7.26
CA THR A 243 4.55 -13.50 7.82
C THR A 243 3.76 -12.54 8.72
N THR A 244 4.18 -11.30 8.88
CA THR A 244 3.60 -10.32 9.80
C THR A 244 3.44 -8.93 9.21
N GLU A 245 3.48 -8.78 7.87
CA GLU A 245 3.37 -7.48 7.18
C GLU A 245 2.05 -6.78 7.54
N GLU A 246 0.96 -7.51 7.48
CA GLU A 246 -0.40 -7.04 7.74
C GLU A 246 -0.75 -6.93 9.25
N THR A 247 0.20 -7.23 10.10
CA THR A 247 -0.06 -7.32 11.54
C THR A 247 0.96 -6.53 12.37
N ALA A 248 1.94 -7.20 12.94
CA ALA A 248 2.91 -6.58 13.86
C ALA A 248 4.12 -5.97 13.15
N GLY A 249 4.42 -6.41 11.92
CA GLY A 249 5.60 -5.96 11.16
C GLY A 249 6.92 -6.35 11.80
N ASP A 250 6.93 -7.39 12.66
CA ASP A 250 8.10 -7.73 13.48
C ASP A 250 8.97 -8.85 12.89
N ALA A 251 8.49 -9.55 11.87
CA ALA A 251 9.24 -10.66 11.27
C ALA A 251 10.45 -10.21 10.46
N ILE A 252 10.36 -9.13 9.70
CA ILE A 252 11.48 -8.57 8.92
C ILE A 252 12.59 -8.01 9.84
N PRO A 253 12.31 -7.19 10.86
CA PRO A 253 13.31 -6.81 11.86
C PRO A 253 13.99 -8.03 12.51
N TYR A 254 13.18 -9.02 12.96
CA TYR A 254 13.70 -10.26 13.55
C TYR A 254 14.65 -11.00 12.58
N TYR A 255 14.30 -11.07 11.30
CA TYR A 255 15.12 -11.71 10.28
C TYR A 255 16.47 -11.01 10.09
N PHE A 256 16.47 -9.67 9.96
CA PHE A 256 17.68 -8.91 9.68
C PHE A 256 18.57 -8.67 10.92
N GLU A 257 18.07 -8.88 12.12
CA GLU A 257 18.94 -8.99 13.30
C GLU A 257 19.90 -10.22 13.22
N ARG A 258 19.53 -11.24 12.46
CA ARG A 258 20.21 -12.55 12.39
C ARG A 258 20.82 -12.87 11.03
N ASN A 259 20.48 -12.12 10.02
CA ASN A 259 20.91 -12.34 8.63
C ASN A 259 21.39 -11.03 8.01
N PRO A 260 22.37 -11.09 7.09
CA PRO A 260 22.81 -9.90 6.37
C PRO A 260 21.68 -9.26 5.57
N VAL A 261 21.54 -7.95 5.69
CA VAL A 261 20.60 -7.16 4.90
C VAL A 261 21.12 -7.09 3.45
N PRO A 262 20.29 -7.38 2.43
CA PRO A 262 20.67 -7.17 1.03
C PRO A 262 21.01 -5.71 0.75
N GLU A 263 21.94 -5.47 -0.16
CA GLU A 263 22.35 -4.11 -0.56
C GLU A 263 21.25 -3.37 -1.32
N TYR A 264 20.41 -4.11 -2.05
CA TYR A 264 19.28 -3.62 -2.83
C TYR A 264 18.04 -4.42 -2.49
N ASN A 265 16.93 -3.74 -2.28
CA ASN A 265 15.68 -4.36 -1.84
C ASN A 265 14.50 -3.84 -2.67
N LEU A 266 13.61 -4.71 -3.08
CA LEU A 266 12.34 -4.33 -3.70
C LEU A 266 11.17 -5.09 -3.09
N ALA A 267 10.05 -4.41 -2.87
CA ALA A 267 8.80 -5.04 -2.49
C ALA A 267 7.90 -5.22 -3.73
N LEU A 268 7.34 -6.41 -3.88
CA LEU A 268 6.32 -6.72 -4.89
C LEU A 268 4.91 -6.41 -4.38
N ASP A 269 4.84 -5.52 -3.41
CA ASP A 269 3.65 -5.13 -2.67
C ASP A 269 3.44 -3.61 -2.77
N GLY A 270 3.23 -3.14 -3.99
CA GLY A 270 3.07 -1.72 -4.26
C GLY A 270 2.51 -1.45 -5.65
N SER A 271 2.86 -0.30 -6.21
CA SER A 271 2.36 0.11 -7.52
C SER A 271 3.46 0.22 -8.57
N TYR A 272 3.14 -0.11 -9.82
CA TYR A 272 3.96 0.26 -10.95
C TYR A 272 3.95 1.79 -11.19
N PRO A 273 5.01 2.35 -11.88
CA PRO A 273 6.18 1.60 -12.39
C PRO A 273 7.25 1.30 -11.33
N VAL A 274 7.64 2.26 -10.53
CA VAL A 274 8.58 2.14 -9.40
C VAL A 274 8.27 3.23 -8.39
N VAL A 275 8.02 2.88 -7.16
CA VAL A 275 7.84 3.83 -6.06
C VAL A 275 9.19 4.01 -5.37
N ILE A 276 9.77 5.19 -5.51
CA ILE A 276 11.06 5.57 -4.91
C ILE A 276 10.90 6.43 -3.64
N ALA A 277 9.66 6.75 -3.27
CA ALA A 277 9.37 7.56 -2.11
C ALA A 277 8.12 7.05 -1.39
N GLU A 278 8.25 6.84 -0.09
CA GLU A 278 7.15 6.51 0.82
C GLU A 278 7.08 7.57 1.91
N LYS A 279 5.87 8.03 2.25
CA LYS A 279 5.74 8.93 3.40
C LYS A 279 6.14 8.22 4.68
N GLY A 280 6.83 8.93 5.55
CA GLY A 280 7.00 8.52 6.93
C GLY A 280 5.64 8.43 7.62
N TYR A 281 5.56 7.66 8.67
CA TYR A 281 4.32 7.44 9.42
C TYR A 281 4.51 7.77 10.90
N GLY A 282 3.42 8.08 11.56
CA GLY A 282 3.48 8.41 12.96
C GLY A 282 2.11 8.47 13.61
N THR A 283 2.12 8.63 14.91
CA THR A 283 0.90 8.75 15.71
C THR A 283 1.09 9.81 16.81
N VAL A 284 0.07 10.64 16.98
CA VAL A 284 -0.10 11.46 18.16
C VAL A 284 -1.20 10.81 18.98
N MET A 285 -0.82 10.16 20.08
CA MET A 285 -1.76 9.59 21.03
C MET A 285 -2.00 10.59 22.16
N ALA A 286 -3.26 10.93 22.40
CA ALA A 286 -3.68 11.75 23.54
C ALA A 286 -4.50 10.89 24.51
N THR A 287 -4.06 10.79 25.76
CA THR A 287 -4.70 10.00 26.82
C THR A 287 -5.30 10.94 27.88
N PHE A 288 -6.62 10.89 28.03
CA PHE A 288 -7.39 11.66 29.01
C PHE A 288 -7.77 10.75 30.18
N ALA A 289 -7.20 10.99 31.36
CA ALA A 289 -7.53 10.22 32.54
C ALA A 289 -9.03 10.32 32.86
N ARG A 290 -9.64 9.19 33.21
CA ARG A 290 -11.06 9.16 33.58
C ARG A 290 -11.29 10.02 34.81
N ARG A 291 -12.31 10.86 34.76
CA ARG A 291 -12.74 11.70 35.87
C ARG A 291 -14.25 11.72 36.01
N LYS A 292 -14.73 12.00 37.18
CA LYS A 292 -16.16 12.16 37.46
C LYS A 292 -16.71 13.31 36.63
N ALA A 293 -17.89 13.13 36.09
CA ALA A 293 -18.60 14.18 35.37
C ALA A 293 -19.08 15.30 36.31
N GLU A 294 -18.95 16.53 35.86
CA GLU A 294 -19.28 17.74 36.61
C GLU A 294 -20.28 18.62 35.85
N GLY A 295 -21.09 19.39 36.58
CA GLY A 295 -22.13 20.26 36.00
C GLY A 295 -23.48 19.56 35.86
N SER A 296 -24.36 20.14 35.03
CA SER A 296 -25.74 19.68 34.80
C SER A 296 -25.92 19.26 33.34
N GLY A 297 -26.97 18.48 33.08
CA GLY A 297 -27.32 18.01 31.74
C GLY A 297 -26.96 16.55 31.52
N ALA A 298 -26.90 16.14 30.24
CA ALA A 298 -26.58 14.79 29.84
C ALA A 298 -25.09 14.46 30.05
N GLU A 299 -24.79 13.22 30.37
CA GLU A 299 -23.44 12.71 30.52
C GLU A 299 -23.06 11.80 29.35
N ILE A 300 -21.91 12.06 28.72
CA ILE A 300 -21.35 11.12 27.75
C ILE A 300 -20.58 10.07 28.55
N THR A 301 -21.03 8.82 28.48
CA THR A 301 -20.50 7.72 29.26
C THR A 301 -19.54 6.84 28.48
N SER A 302 -19.68 6.80 27.13
CA SER A 302 -18.77 6.07 26.27
C SER A 302 -18.70 6.68 24.87
N MET A 303 -17.58 6.45 24.20
CA MET A 303 -17.41 6.70 22.78
C MET A 303 -16.45 5.67 22.19
N THR A 304 -16.76 5.19 20.99
CA THR A 304 -15.93 4.26 20.22
C THR A 304 -15.85 4.69 18.76
N GLY A 305 -14.73 4.39 18.10
CA GLY A 305 -14.55 4.64 16.67
C GLY A 305 -13.15 4.23 16.23
N GLY A 306 -13.08 3.48 15.13
CA GLY A 306 -11.84 2.91 14.61
C GLY A 306 -11.44 1.60 15.27
N LEU A 307 -10.82 0.74 14.49
CA LEU A 307 -10.24 -0.54 14.95
C LEU A 307 -8.71 -0.49 14.89
N ALA A 308 -8.16 0.38 14.06
CA ALA A 308 -6.73 0.58 13.87
C ALA A 308 -6.41 2.06 13.65
N THR A 309 -5.19 2.48 13.98
CA THR A 309 -4.77 3.89 13.85
C THR A 309 -4.55 4.31 12.40
N ASN A 310 -4.28 3.37 11.50
CA ASN A 310 -4.04 3.61 10.09
C ASN A 310 -5.30 3.55 9.20
N GLN A 311 -6.51 3.45 9.80
CA GLN A 311 -7.77 3.36 9.08
C GLN A 311 -8.77 4.41 9.57
N ILE A 312 -9.37 5.16 8.66
CA ILE A 312 -10.58 5.94 8.89
C ILE A 312 -11.76 4.95 8.91
N PRO A 313 -12.51 4.82 10.02
CA PRO A 313 -13.62 3.88 10.09
C PRO A 313 -14.86 4.39 9.32
N SER A 314 -15.82 3.50 9.07
CA SER A 314 -17.11 3.89 8.51
C SER A 314 -18.10 4.42 9.57
N ARG A 315 -17.82 4.20 10.87
CA ARG A 315 -18.77 4.52 11.95
C ARG A 315 -18.05 4.93 13.24
N SER A 316 -18.66 5.88 13.96
CA SER A 316 -18.34 6.21 15.36
C SER A 316 -19.61 6.28 16.17
N VAL A 317 -19.55 5.86 17.45
CA VAL A 317 -20.72 5.75 18.35
C VAL A 317 -20.40 6.37 19.68
N ALA A 318 -21.32 7.20 20.23
CA ALA A 318 -21.25 7.72 21.58
C ALA A 318 -22.56 7.41 22.34
N THR A 319 -22.45 7.15 23.64
CA THR A 319 -23.59 6.90 24.52
C THR A 319 -23.72 8.04 25.52
N PHE A 320 -24.93 8.56 25.62
CA PHE A 320 -25.31 9.60 26.56
C PHE A 320 -26.31 9.03 27.57
N VAL A 321 -26.19 9.46 28.83
CA VAL A 321 -27.13 9.15 29.92
C VAL A 321 -27.78 10.44 30.38
N THR A 322 -29.12 10.42 30.54
CA THR A 322 -29.92 11.56 30.96
C THR A 322 -31.22 11.09 31.59
N ASP A 323 -31.89 11.98 32.36
CA ASP A 323 -33.24 11.74 32.88
C ASP A 323 -34.35 11.98 31.82
N THR A 324 -34.04 12.67 30.72
CA THR A 324 -34.95 12.99 29.61
C THR A 324 -34.44 12.47 28.27
N PRO A 325 -34.35 11.13 28.07
CA PRO A 325 -33.71 10.55 26.89
C PRO A 325 -34.41 10.88 25.57
N ALA A 326 -35.73 10.98 25.56
CA ALA A 326 -36.48 11.32 24.36
C ALA A 326 -36.22 12.77 23.89
N GLU A 327 -36.24 13.72 24.82
CA GLU A 327 -35.92 15.13 24.54
C GLU A 327 -34.48 15.30 24.05
N LEU A 328 -33.54 14.61 24.69
CA LEU A 328 -32.15 14.64 24.28
C LEU A 328 -31.97 14.07 22.86
N ALA A 329 -32.59 12.92 22.55
CA ALA A 329 -32.50 12.32 21.24
C ALA A 329 -33.05 13.23 20.13
N GLU A 330 -34.17 13.89 20.37
CA GLU A 330 -34.77 14.87 19.43
C GLU A 330 -33.80 16.07 19.24
N ALA A 331 -33.29 16.62 20.34
CA ALA A 331 -32.33 17.74 20.28
C ALA A 331 -31.05 17.38 19.53
N LEU A 332 -30.45 16.19 19.79
CA LEU A 332 -29.28 15.70 19.09
C LEU A 332 -29.55 15.44 17.60
N GLN A 333 -30.72 14.89 17.26
CA GLN A 333 -31.13 14.65 15.87
C GLN A 333 -31.25 15.97 15.09
N LYS A 334 -31.86 16.98 15.68
CA LYS A 334 -31.99 18.33 15.09
C LYS A 334 -30.63 18.99 14.95
N ALA A 335 -29.83 19.01 16.00
CA ALA A 335 -28.47 19.57 15.98
C ALA A 335 -27.57 18.86 14.96
N GLY A 336 -27.71 17.51 14.85
CA GLY A 336 -27.00 16.69 13.87
C GLY A 336 -27.35 17.05 12.42
N ALA A 337 -28.63 17.25 12.14
CA ALA A 337 -29.09 17.69 10.82
C ALA A 337 -28.53 19.09 10.45
N ASP A 338 -28.51 20.02 11.40
CA ASP A 338 -27.97 21.36 11.20
C ASP A 338 -26.43 21.33 11.06
N TYR A 339 -25.75 20.47 11.80
CA TYR A 339 -24.30 20.24 11.66
C TYR A 339 -23.96 19.66 10.29
N ALA A 340 -24.70 18.66 9.81
CA ALA A 340 -24.50 18.06 8.49
C ALA A 340 -24.68 19.08 7.37
N LYS A 341 -25.67 19.95 7.45
CA LYS A 341 -25.87 21.05 6.48
C LYS A 341 -24.67 22.02 6.42
N ARG A 342 -24.07 22.34 7.56
CA ARG A 342 -22.93 23.28 7.63
C ARG A 342 -21.63 22.68 7.16
N ASN A 343 -21.41 21.39 7.42
CA ASN A 343 -20.10 20.74 7.18
C ASN A 343 -20.05 19.89 5.90
N GLY A 344 -21.16 19.79 5.18
CA GLY A 344 -21.24 19.07 3.91
C GLY A 344 -20.84 17.59 4.00
N GLY A 345 -20.95 16.89 2.89
CA GLY A 345 -20.42 15.54 2.75
C GLY A 345 -21.43 14.42 2.97
N ASN A 346 -21.00 13.22 2.58
CA ASN A 346 -21.78 11.98 2.65
C ASN A 346 -21.67 11.35 4.03
N PHE A 347 -22.27 11.93 5.05
CA PHE A 347 -22.33 11.36 6.39
C PHE A 347 -23.69 11.56 7.02
N GLN A 348 -24.01 10.74 8.02
CA GLN A 348 -25.27 10.79 8.76
C GLN A 348 -25.00 10.85 10.25
N ILE A 349 -25.84 11.57 10.97
CA ILE A 349 -25.86 11.63 12.43
C ILE A 349 -27.25 11.18 12.89
N ASP A 350 -27.28 10.06 13.62
CA ASP A 350 -28.52 9.46 14.13
C ASP A 350 -28.48 9.36 15.65
N ALA A 351 -29.55 9.78 16.32
CA ALA A 351 -29.72 9.66 17.76
C ALA A 351 -30.90 8.73 18.06
N LYS A 352 -30.68 7.68 18.86
CA LYS A 352 -31.69 6.68 19.21
C LYS A 352 -31.75 6.44 20.71
N VAL A 353 -32.96 6.44 21.25
CA VAL A 353 -33.22 6.12 22.67
C VAL A 353 -33.11 4.61 22.89
N ARG A 354 -32.41 4.22 23.96
CA ARG A 354 -32.32 2.84 24.47
C ARG A 354 -32.46 2.85 26.00
N GLY A 355 -33.70 2.76 26.48
CA GLY A 355 -33.96 2.89 27.91
C GLY A 355 -33.67 4.30 28.42
N LYS A 356 -32.72 4.44 29.35
CA LYS A 356 -32.22 5.75 29.84
C LYS A 356 -31.05 6.30 29.00
N ASP A 357 -30.57 5.51 28.07
CA ASP A 357 -29.44 5.88 27.22
C ASP A 357 -29.92 6.48 25.90
N VAL A 358 -29.13 7.39 25.36
CA VAL A 358 -29.25 7.87 23.98
C VAL A 358 -27.95 7.49 23.25
N THR A 359 -28.09 6.66 22.23
CA THR A 359 -26.98 6.30 21.37
C THR A 359 -26.93 7.26 20.19
N LEU A 360 -25.83 8.00 20.09
CA LEU A 360 -25.50 8.83 18.93
C LEU A 360 -24.56 8.08 18.02
N THR A 361 -24.90 8.02 16.73
CA THR A 361 -24.07 7.37 15.70
C THR A 361 -23.75 8.36 14.61
N VAL A 362 -22.46 8.46 14.26
CA VAL A 362 -22.00 9.13 13.04
C VAL A 362 -21.55 8.04 12.06
N THR A 363 -22.19 8.02 10.89
CA THR A 363 -21.82 7.11 9.79
C THR A 363 -21.15 7.94 8.70
N GLY A 364 -19.96 7.53 8.29
CA GLY A 364 -19.16 8.16 7.25
C GLY A 364 -18.74 7.16 6.17
N VAL A 365 -17.59 7.41 5.55
CA VAL A 365 -17.00 6.54 4.52
C VAL A 365 -15.60 6.17 4.97
N SER A 366 -15.32 4.86 5.04
CA SER A 366 -13.99 4.36 5.41
C SER A 366 -12.97 4.64 4.31
N ALA A 367 -11.72 4.86 4.75
CA ALA A 367 -10.57 5.02 3.87
C ALA A 367 -9.28 4.66 4.61
N HIS A 368 -8.21 4.42 3.88
CA HIS A 368 -6.89 4.37 4.49
C HIS A 368 -6.50 5.76 5.01
N SER A 369 -5.85 5.86 6.17
CA SER A 369 -5.49 7.15 6.80
C SER A 369 -4.51 7.98 5.98
N SER A 370 -3.78 7.35 5.05
CA SER A 370 -2.87 8.02 4.13
C SER A 370 -3.58 8.83 3.04
N GLU A 371 -4.84 8.48 2.75
CA GLU A 371 -5.70 9.13 1.75
C GLU A 371 -7.01 9.61 2.36
N PRO A 372 -6.95 10.51 3.36
CA PRO A 372 -8.12 10.94 4.11
C PRO A 372 -9.19 11.63 3.25
N GLN A 373 -8.79 12.18 2.10
CA GLN A 373 -9.71 12.81 1.12
C GLN A 373 -10.63 11.78 0.44
N SER A 374 -10.25 10.50 0.41
CA SER A 374 -11.07 9.40 -0.16
C SER A 374 -12.18 8.95 0.79
N GLY A 375 -12.13 9.37 2.06
CA GLY A 375 -13.08 9.00 3.10
C GLY A 375 -13.90 10.16 3.63
N VAL A 376 -14.82 9.83 4.53
CA VAL A 376 -15.58 10.81 5.33
C VAL A 376 -15.47 10.38 6.79
N ASN A 377 -14.55 10.99 7.52
CA ASN A 377 -14.13 10.54 8.84
C ASN A 377 -15.20 10.76 9.93
N PRO A 378 -15.86 9.71 10.47
CA PRO A 378 -16.90 9.83 11.48
C PRO A 378 -16.32 10.10 12.88
N VAL A 379 -15.07 9.76 13.17
CA VAL A 379 -14.44 10.02 14.47
C VAL A 379 -14.21 11.52 14.65
N ALA A 380 -13.59 12.16 13.66
CA ALA A 380 -13.37 13.60 13.67
C ALA A 380 -14.72 14.36 13.76
N ARG A 381 -15.71 13.93 12.99
CA ARG A 381 -17.04 14.54 12.98
C ARG A 381 -17.81 14.35 14.30
N MET A 382 -17.71 13.19 14.92
CA MET A 382 -18.32 12.94 16.23
C MET A 382 -17.74 13.86 17.30
N LEU A 383 -16.41 13.97 17.36
CA LEU A 383 -15.71 14.82 18.35
C LEU A 383 -16.01 16.32 18.11
N ASP A 384 -15.95 16.76 16.85
CA ASP A 384 -16.27 18.15 16.48
C ASP A 384 -17.75 18.46 16.73
N PHE A 385 -18.66 17.53 16.41
CA PHE A 385 -20.09 17.66 16.72
C PHE A 385 -20.34 17.78 18.22
N ILE A 386 -19.79 16.88 19.05
CA ILE A 386 -19.91 16.95 20.52
C ILE A 386 -19.44 18.31 21.03
N ASN A 387 -18.30 18.78 20.56
CA ASN A 387 -17.78 20.11 20.96
C ASN A 387 -18.72 21.25 20.52
N SER A 388 -19.39 21.12 19.38
CA SER A 388 -20.34 22.13 18.87
C SER A 388 -21.65 22.20 19.63
N LEU A 389 -21.95 21.23 20.49
CA LEU A 389 -23.14 21.22 21.34
C LEU A 389 -23.02 22.16 22.55
N ASP A 390 -21.81 22.62 22.89
CA ASP A 390 -21.57 23.53 24.01
C ASP A 390 -22.43 24.80 23.88
N GLY A 391 -23.17 25.12 24.95
CA GLY A 391 -24.11 26.24 24.99
C GLY A 391 -25.50 25.99 24.38
N ASN A 392 -25.70 24.92 23.60
CA ASN A 392 -27.01 24.58 22.99
C ASN A 392 -27.70 23.38 23.64
N ILE A 393 -26.91 22.36 24.01
CA ILE A 393 -27.36 21.18 24.76
C ILE A 393 -26.48 21.07 25.98
N ALA A 394 -27.10 21.07 27.17
CA ALA A 394 -26.35 20.99 28.42
C ALA A 394 -25.69 19.61 28.57
N LEU A 395 -24.36 19.59 28.60
CA LEU A 395 -23.54 18.40 28.81
C LEU A 395 -22.73 18.54 30.10
N LYS A 396 -22.67 17.49 30.89
CA LYS A 396 -21.72 17.39 32.00
C LYS A 396 -20.30 17.32 31.44
N ARG A 397 -19.38 18.03 32.06
CA ARG A 397 -17.96 18.03 31.69
C ARG A 397 -17.24 16.80 32.25
N ASN A 398 -16.60 16.05 31.38
CA ASN A 398 -15.77 14.89 31.74
C ASN A 398 -14.61 14.73 30.75
N HIS A 399 -13.84 13.65 30.88
CA HIS A 399 -12.72 13.32 30.03
C HIS A 399 -13.07 13.19 28.55
N ILE A 400 -14.31 12.78 28.18
CA ILE A 400 -14.77 12.66 26.78
C ILE A 400 -15.05 14.06 26.20
N THR A 401 -15.71 14.95 26.96
CA THR A 401 -15.92 16.33 26.50
C THR A 401 -14.61 17.11 26.42
N ASP A 402 -13.64 16.82 27.31
CA ASP A 402 -12.29 17.38 27.23
C ASP A 402 -11.56 16.91 25.96
N ALA A 403 -11.68 15.61 25.61
CA ALA A 403 -11.14 15.06 24.39
C ALA A 403 -11.81 15.63 23.13
N ALA A 404 -13.13 15.85 23.16
CA ALA A 404 -13.86 16.50 22.06
C ALA A 404 -13.36 17.94 21.84
N ARG A 405 -13.14 18.70 22.91
CA ARG A 405 -12.56 20.05 22.84
C ARG A 405 -11.12 20.02 22.29
N TYR A 406 -10.29 19.09 22.78
CA TYR A 406 -8.94 18.90 22.25
C TYR A 406 -8.94 18.62 20.76
N ALA A 407 -9.78 17.68 20.34
CA ALA A 407 -9.89 17.30 18.92
C ALA A 407 -10.35 18.49 18.08
N ALA A 408 -11.41 19.19 18.49
CA ALA A 408 -11.94 20.33 17.78
C ALA A 408 -10.95 21.50 17.69
N ASP A 409 -10.28 21.84 18.79
CA ASP A 409 -9.36 22.98 18.85
C ASP A 409 -8.08 22.77 18.04
N ASN A 410 -7.51 21.55 18.05
CA ASN A 410 -6.18 21.28 17.46
C ASN A 410 -6.26 20.63 16.07
N TRP A 411 -7.25 19.80 15.80
CA TRP A 411 -7.36 19.00 14.58
C TRP A 411 -8.62 19.33 13.78
N GLY A 412 -9.78 19.34 14.42
CA GLY A 412 -11.08 19.59 13.79
C GLY A 412 -11.39 18.58 12.68
N LEU A 413 -11.89 19.09 11.56
CA LEU A 413 -12.09 18.32 10.32
C LEU A 413 -10.91 18.47 9.35
N ASP A 414 -9.86 19.18 9.74
CA ASP A 414 -8.64 19.35 8.97
C ASP A 414 -7.78 18.09 9.07
N TYR A 415 -7.41 17.55 7.94
CA TYR A 415 -6.52 16.40 7.85
C TYR A 415 -5.13 16.73 7.27
N LEU A 416 -4.81 18.03 7.10
CA LEU A 416 -3.52 18.50 6.60
C LEU A 416 -2.62 19.07 7.71
N GLY A 417 -3.08 19.03 8.97
CA GLY A 417 -2.36 19.60 10.11
C GLY A 417 -2.28 21.12 10.10
N SER A 418 -3.05 21.78 9.26
CA SER A 418 -3.06 23.25 9.13
C SER A 418 -3.64 23.90 10.37
N LYS A 419 -4.65 23.30 11.00
CA LYS A 419 -5.29 23.81 12.21
C LYS A 419 -4.34 23.85 13.39
N LEU A 420 -3.54 22.81 13.58
CA LEU A 420 -2.47 22.80 14.59
C LEU A 420 -1.28 23.68 14.18
N GLY A 421 -1.17 24.05 12.90
CA GLY A 421 -0.08 24.87 12.35
C GLY A 421 1.22 24.07 12.16
N VAL A 422 1.10 22.78 11.82
CA VAL A 422 2.22 21.87 11.55
C VAL A 422 2.23 21.35 10.11
N GLY A 423 1.21 21.73 9.31
CA GLY A 423 1.08 21.33 7.92
C GLY A 423 2.24 21.82 7.05
N PHE A 424 2.72 20.96 6.16
CA PHE A 424 3.68 21.27 5.10
C PHE A 424 3.52 20.27 3.95
N SER A 425 4.17 20.53 2.83
CA SER A 425 4.09 19.68 1.63
C SER A 425 5.45 19.59 0.97
N ASP A 426 5.74 18.45 0.39
CA ASP A 426 6.82 18.23 -0.57
C ASP A 426 6.26 18.22 -1.99
N GLU A 427 7.03 18.70 -2.96
CA GLU A 427 6.60 18.77 -4.35
C GLU A 427 6.31 17.39 -4.96
N PHE A 428 7.10 16.37 -4.61
CA PHE A 428 6.97 15.02 -5.14
C PHE A 428 6.05 14.14 -4.30
N MET A 429 6.19 14.20 -2.95
CA MET A 429 5.43 13.34 -2.03
C MET A 429 4.07 13.92 -1.61
N GLY A 430 3.78 15.18 -1.97
CA GLY A 430 2.54 15.85 -1.58
C GLY A 430 2.51 16.29 -0.10
N PRO A 431 1.31 16.57 0.45
CA PRO A 431 1.16 17.18 1.78
C PRO A 431 1.33 16.16 2.91
N LEU A 432 1.73 16.66 4.09
CA LEU A 432 1.50 15.96 5.36
C LEU A 432 -0.01 15.69 5.53
N THR A 433 -0.35 14.50 6.02
CA THR A 433 -1.72 14.24 6.49
C THR A 433 -1.73 13.93 7.99
N ALA A 434 -2.81 14.35 8.67
CA ALA A 434 -3.04 14.19 10.10
C ALA A 434 -4.51 13.84 10.35
N SER A 435 -4.81 12.56 10.48
CA SER A 435 -6.20 12.06 10.56
C SER A 435 -6.54 11.55 11.95
N LEU A 436 -7.63 12.04 12.53
CA LEU A 436 -8.25 11.47 13.74
C LEU A 436 -8.88 10.13 13.39
N THR A 437 -8.24 9.01 13.71
CA THR A 437 -8.64 7.70 13.20
C THR A 437 -9.23 6.77 14.25
N TYR A 438 -8.82 6.97 15.52
CA TYR A 438 -9.09 5.97 16.54
C TYR A 438 -9.46 6.62 17.87
N VAL A 439 -10.48 6.08 18.52
CA VAL A 439 -10.81 6.35 19.91
C VAL A 439 -11.11 5.05 20.63
N ALA A 440 -10.56 4.89 21.82
CA ALA A 440 -10.82 3.78 22.72
C ALA A 440 -10.98 4.28 24.15
N MET A 441 -11.73 3.53 24.95
CA MET A 441 -11.93 3.82 26.36
C MET A 441 -11.83 2.54 27.17
N ASP A 442 -11.14 2.65 28.29
CA ASP A 442 -11.10 1.64 29.36
C ASP A 442 -11.56 2.23 30.69
N ASP A 443 -11.41 1.48 31.77
CA ASP A 443 -11.79 1.93 33.11
C ASP A 443 -10.94 3.08 33.65
N LYS A 444 -9.80 3.39 33.04
CA LYS A 444 -8.82 4.36 33.51
C LYS A 444 -8.76 5.62 32.65
N ALA A 445 -9.01 5.50 31.35
CA ALA A 445 -8.79 6.60 30.42
C ALA A 445 -9.61 6.50 29.13
N PHE A 446 -9.73 7.65 28.47
CA PHE A 446 -10.13 7.78 27.08
C PHE A 446 -8.90 8.12 26.24
N LYS A 447 -8.66 7.36 25.17
CA LYS A 447 -7.52 7.52 24.26
C LYS A 447 -8.00 7.96 22.89
N LEU A 448 -7.27 8.87 22.29
CA LEU A 448 -7.52 9.40 20.97
C LEU A 448 -6.24 9.40 20.15
N ALA A 449 -6.28 8.83 18.95
CA ALA A 449 -5.12 8.80 18.06
C ALA A 449 -5.33 9.66 16.81
N VAL A 450 -4.28 10.41 16.46
CA VAL A 450 -4.13 11.09 15.16
C VAL A 450 -3.02 10.37 14.40
N ASN A 451 -3.35 9.77 13.26
CA ASN A 451 -2.37 9.17 12.37
C ASN A 451 -1.72 10.25 11.51
N LEU A 452 -0.40 10.18 11.38
CA LEU A 452 0.40 11.09 10.57
C LEU A 452 0.98 10.35 9.36
N ARG A 453 0.96 11.01 8.18
CA ARG A 453 1.74 10.61 7.02
C ARG A 453 2.60 11.78 6.58
N VAL A 454 3.91 11.59 6.66
CA VAL A 454 4.89 12.67 6.69
C VAL A 454 5.72 12.66 5.42
N PRO A 455 5.62 13.69 4.55
CA PRO A 455 6.52 13.80 3.40
C PRO A 455 7.92 14.26 3.86
N LYS A 456 8.90 14.17 2.97
CA LYS A 456 10.22 14.76 3.22
C LYS A 456 10.13 16.29 3.40
N GLY A 457 11.11 16.89 4.06
CA GLY A 457 11.20 18.34 4.26
C GLY A 457 11.29 18.77 5.73
N LYS A 458 10.87 17.90 6.66
CA LYS A 458 11.12 18.08 8.10
C LYS A 458 11.61 16.77 8.70
N SER A 459 12.61 16.81 9.57
CA SER A 459 13.00 15.61 10.32
C SER A 459 11.91 15.19 11.32
N PRO A 460 11.83 13.93 11.71
CA PRO A 460 10.91 13.45 12.74
C PRO A 460 11.04 14.22 14.06
N GLU A 461 12.27 14.52 14.47
CA GLU A 461 12.55 15.28 15.70
C GLU A 461 11.98 16.68 15.64
N THR A 462 12.17 17.38 14.50
CA THR A 462 11.63 18.73 14.29
C THR A 462 10.11 18.69 14.31
N LEU A 463 9.49 17.75 13.59
CA LEU A 463 8.03 17.63 13.55
C LEU A 463 7.44 17.27 14.94
N LYS A 464 8.06 16.33 15.66
CA LYS A 464 7.67 16.00 17.05
C LYS A 464 7.75 17.21 17.95
N SER A 465 8.83 17.99 17.87
CA SER A 465 9.01 19.21 18.66
C SER A 465 7.96 20.28 18.32
N ASP A 466 7.67 20.49 17.03
CA ASP A 466 6.63 21.42 16.57
C ASP A 466 5.25 21.04 17.15
N ILE A 467 4.88 19.77 17.02
CA ILE A 467 3.60 19.23 17.53
C ILE A 467 3.55 19.39 19.05
N ALA A 468 4.56 18.93 19.77
CA ALA A 468 4.61 19.01 21.23
C ALA A 468 4.48 20.45 21.72
N GLY A 469 5.22 21.39 21.13
CA GLY A 469 5.15 22.81 21.49
C GLY A 469 3.76 23.43 21.30
N LYS A 470 3.04 23.04 20.22
CA LYS A 470 1.65 23.48 19.98
C LYS A 470 0.67 22.88 20.99
N LEU A 471 0.79 21.59 21.27
CA LEU A 471 -0.07 20.89 22.23
C LEU A 471 0.17 21.38 23.67
N ASP A 472 1.40 21.66 24.04
CA ASP A 472 1.73 22.27 25.34
C ASP A 472 1.13 23.67 25.49
N ALA A 473 1.17 24.48 24.42
CA ALA A 473 0.54 25.80 24.42
C ALA A 473 -0.99 25.70 24.59
N TRP A 474 -1.62 24.75 23.91
CA TRP A 474 -3.06 24.47 24.05
C TRP A 474 -3.39 23.99 25.48
N THR A 475 -2.61 23.07 26.06
CA THR A 475 -2.77 22.57 27.42
C THR A 475 -2.74 23.70 28.46
N ARG A 476 -1.78 24.61 28.33
CA ARG A 476 -1.72 25.81 29.20
C ARG A 476 -2.94 26.71 29.08
N LYS A 477 -3.46 26.90 27.86
CA LYS A 477 -4.62 27.77 27.61
C LYS A 477 -5.94 27.13 28.01
N SER A 478 -6.10 25.84 27.76
CA SER A 478 -7.36 25.11 28.01
C SER A 478 -7.53 24.65 29.46
N HIS A 479 -6.42 24.52 30.18
CA HIS A 479 -6.34 23.87 31.51
C HIS A 479 -6.74 22.39 31.49
N ILE A 480 -6.72 21.74 30.32
CA ILE A 480 -6.93 20.31 30.15
C ILE A 480 -5.56 19.68 29.93
N THR A 481 -5.23 18.63 30.71
CA THR A 481 -3.89 18.06 30.78
C THR A 481 -3.85 16.58 30.36
N PRO A 482 -4.02 16.26 29.07
CA PRO A 482 -3.83 14.89 28.60
C PRO A 482 -2.35 14.51 28.63
N VAL A 483 -2.08 13.21 28.63
CA VAL A 483 -0.74 12.69 28.38
C VAL A 483 -0.59 12.47 26.88
N PHE A 484 0.51 12.98 26.30
CA PHE A 484 0.81 12.82 24.88
C PHE A 484 1.96 11.84 24.66
N GLU A 485 1.76 10.93 23.70
CA GLU A 485 2.81 10.07 23.17
C GLU A 485 2.91 10.34 21.65
N LEU A 486 4.13 10.66 21.18
CA LEU A 486 4.39 11.01 19.79
C LEU A 486 5.40 10.06 19.19
N SER A 487 5.02 9.42 18.11
CA SER A 487 5.93 8.66 17.23
C SER A 487 5.91 9.26 15.82
N VAL A 488 7.07 9.36 15.19
CA VAL A 488 7.21 9.78 13.80
C VAL A 488 8.41 9.05 13.23
N ALA A 489 8.21 8.34 12.11
CA ALA A 489 9.26 7.70 11.32
C ALA A 489 9.70 8.60 10.16
N GLU A 490 10.96 8.45 9.72
CA GLU A 490 11.49 9.14 8.55
C GLU A 490 10.72 8.74 7.28
N PRO A 491 10.51 9.64 6.31
CA PRO A 491 10.07 9.26 4.98
C PRO A 491 11.21 8.55 4.22
N MET A 492 10.85 7.54 3.45
CA MET A 492 11.76 6.94 2.50
C MET A 492 11.86 7.79 1.23
N TYR A 493 13.07 8.04 0.75
CA TYR A 493 13.32 8.67 -0.56
C TYR A 493 14.60 8.11 -1.17
N ARG A 494 14.52 7.60 -2.41
CA ARG A 494 15.66 7.03 -3.13
C ARG A 494 16.08 7.94 -4.27
N ASN A 495 17.37 7.91 -4.59
CA ASN A 495 17.94 8.73 -5.66
C ASN A 495 17.40 8.29 -7.02
N PRO A 496 16.65 9.15 -7.76
CA PRO A 496 16.09 8.81 -9.08
C PRO A 496 17.19 8.61 -10.15
N GLU A 497 18.42 9.07 -9.90
CA GLU A 497 19.53 8.96 -10.85
C GLU A 497 20.30 7.62 -10.73
N GLY A 498 19.94 6.78 -9.75
CA GLY A 498 20.58 5.46 -9.59
C GLY A 498 20.26 4.51 -10.76
N GLU A 499 21.25 3.74 -11.22
CA GLU A 499 21.06 2.75 -12.29
C GLU A 499 20.05 1.66 -11.89
N TRP A 500 20.02 1.30 -10.61
CA TRP A 500 19.05 0.41 -10.00
C TRP A 500 17.59 0.83 -10.31
N VAL A 501 17.22 2.04 -9.93
CA VAL A 501 15.83 2.52 -10.07
C VAL A 501 15.49 2.84 -11.53
N LYS A 502 16.46 3.31 -12.34
CA LYS A 502 16.28 3.54 -13.78
C LYS A 502 15.99 2.24 -14.54
N ALA A 503 16.72 1.18 -14.21
CA ALA A 503 16.50 -0.12 -14.83
C ALA A 503 15.12 -0.68 -14.49
N LEU A 504 14.70 -0.58 -13.23
CA LEU A 504 13.34 -0.98 -12.81
C LEU A 504 12.27 -0.16 -13.53
N LEU A 505 12.46 1.17 -13.61
CA LEU A 505 11.55 2.07 -14.30
C LEU A 505 11.37 1.69 -15.76
N SER A 506 12.48 1.44 -16.48
CA SER A 506 12.44 1.02 -17.89
C SER A 506 11.69 -0.30 -18.07
N VAL A 507 11.97 -1.30 -17.22
CA VAL A 507 11.28 -2.60 -17.29
C VAL A 507 9.77 -2.44 -17.14
N ALA A 508 9.31 -1.70 -16.14
CA ALA A 508 7.87 -1.54 -15.91
C ALA A 508 7.19 -0.72 -17.01
N THR A 509 7.75 0.46 -17.35
CA THR A 509 7.10 1.39 -18.29
C THR A 509 7.07 0.86 -19.70
N GLU A 510 8.10 0.15 -20.14
CA GLU A 510 8.15 -0.47 -21.46
C GLU A 510 7.17 -1.63 -21.62
N ASN A 511 6.90 -2.40 -20.54
CA ASN A 511 5.93 -3.50 -20.57
C ASN A 511 4.48 -3.01 -20.51
N LEU A 512 4.23 -1.95 -19.75
CA LEU A 512 2.88 -1.48 -19.43
C LEU A 512 2.44 -0.29 -20.31
N ASP A 513 3.32 0.19 -21.21
CA ASP A 513 3.09 1.41 -22.01
C ASP A 513 2.69 2.60 -21.14
N MET A 514 3.48 2.83 -20.07
CA MET A 514 3.24 3.86 -19.08
C MET A 514 4.23 5.03 -19.24
N ALA A 515 3.85 6.19 -18.69
CA ALA A 515 4.76 7.32 -18.60
C ALA A 515 6.04 6.95 -17.82
N HIS A 516 7.20 7.38 -18.32
CA HIS A 516 8.51 7.10 -17.70
C HIS A 516 8.74 8.03 -16.50
N GLN A 517 7.99 7.81 -15.42
CA GLN A 517 8.00 8.63 -14.20
C GLN A 517 7.98 7.74 -12.97
N PHE A 518 8.76 8.11 -11.96
CA PHE A 518 8.74 7.43 -10.67
C PHE A 518 7.45 7.73 -9.91
N GLY A 519 7.03 6.76 -9.09
CA GLY A 519 5.89 6.88 -8.21
C GLY A 519 6.27 7.29 -6.78
N THR A 520 5.26 7.69 -6.03
CA THR A 520 5.32 7.93 -4.58
C THR A 520 4.14 7.23 -3.90
N SER A 521 4.34 6.73 -2.70
CA SER A 521 3.31 6.11 -1.87
C SER A 521 3.08 6.91 -0.60
N ALA A 522 1.83 7.02 -0.20
CA ALA A 522 1.47 7.52 1.12
C ALA A 522 1.50 6.41 2.20
N GLY A 523 1.57 5.13 1.80
CA GLY A 523 1.81 3.97 2.64
C GLY A 523 3.28 3.61 2.71
N ALA A 524 3.67 2.78 3.66
CA ALA A 524 5.00 2.21 3.81
C ALA A 524 4.92 0.68 3.68
N THR A 525 5.97 0.08 3.13
CA THR A 525 6.11 -1.36 2.96
C THR A 525 7.31 -1.90 3.74
N SER A 526 7.51 -3.20 3.73
CA SER A 526 8.63 -3.89 4.39
C SER A 526 10.02 -3.38 3.98
N VAL A 527 10.15 -2.67 2.84
CA VAL A 527 11.44 -2.13 2.36
C VAL A 527 11.70 -0.67 2.74
N HIS A 528 10.79 -0.05 3.49
CA HIS A 528 10.88 1.36 3.89
C HIS A 528 12.22 1.73 4.51
N GLU A 529 12.69 0.95 5.45
CA GLU A 529 13.94 1.18 6.18
C GLU A 529 15.15 0.43 5.60
N LEU A 530 14.94 -0.36 4.53
CA LEU A 530 16.01 -1.19 3.98
C LEU A 530 16.89 -0.42 2.96
N PRO A 531 18.17 -0.76 2.85
CA PRO A 531 19.07 -0.13 1.88
C PRO A 531 18.53 -0.22 0.46
N ASN A 532 18.54 0.92 -0.26
CA ASN A 532 18.05 1.05 -1.63
C ASN A 532 16.66 0.44 -1.87
N GLY A 533 15.82 0.37 -0.81
CA GLY A 533 14.48 -0.20 -0.86
C GLY A 533 13.55 0.60 -1.76
N VAL A 534 12.78 -0.07 -2.62
CA VAL A 534 11.76 0.52 -3.49
C VAL A 534 10.55 -0.41 -3.61
N GLN A 535 9.36 0.10 -3.96
CA GLN A 535 8.27 -0.77 -4.41
C GLN A 535 8.34 -0.96 -5.93
N PHE A 536 8.03 -2.15 -6.39
CA PHE A 536 8.03 -2.50 -7.82
C PHE A 536 6.82 -3.37 -8.18
N GLY A 537 5.69 -2.72 -8.44
CA GLY A 537 4.42 -3.43 -8.71
C GLY A 537 3.88 -4.07 -7.40
N LEU A 538 2.82 -4.90 -7.44
CA LEU A 538 2.17 -5.46 -8.65
C LEU A 538 0.82 -4.79 -8.97
N ALA A 539 0.48 -3.68 -8.31
CA ALA A 539 -0.73 -2.95 -8.63
C ALA A 539 -0.50 -2.01 -9.84
N LYS A 540 -1.44 -2.03 -10.79
CA LYS A 540 -1.41 -1.13 -11.94
C LYS A 540 -2.18 0.16 -11.61
N PRO A 541 -1.62 1.36 -11.77
CA PRO A 541 -2.23 2.62 -11.30
C PRO A 541 -3.60 2.95 -11.89
N ASP A 542 -3.89 2.49 -13.11
CA ASP A 542 -5.17 2.71 -13.80
C ASP A 542 -6.23 1.63 -13.49
N VAL A 543 -5.88 0.65 -12.65
CA VAL A 543 -6.79 -0.41 -12.18
C VAL A 543 -7.07 -0.20 -10.70
N LYS A 544 -8.35 -0.26 -10.31
CA LYS A 544 -8.71 -0.15 -8.90
C LYS A 544 -8.05 -1.28 -8.10
N TYR A 545 -7.22 -0.90 -7.14
CA TYR A 545 -6.68 -1.82 -6.15
C TYR A 545 -7.81 -2.37 -5.26
N THR A 546 -7.83 -3.67 -5.05
CA THR A 546 -8.88 -4.37 -4.30
C THR A 546 -8.36 -5.11 -3.06
N GLY A 547 -7.08 -5.07 -2.79
CA GLY A 547 -6.50 -5.55 -1.53
C GLY A 547 -7.24 -4.97 -0.32
N HIS A 548 -7.35 -5.71 0.78
CA HIS A 548 -8.09 -5.36 2.00
C HIS A 548 -9.61 -5.18 1.85
N THR A 549 -10.19 -5.38 0.65
CA THR A 549 -11.65 -5.28 0.47
C THR A 549 -12.33 -6.63 0.48
N ASP A 550 -13.64 -6.64 0.76
CA ASP A 550 -14.49 -7.80 0.51
C ASP A 550 -14.62 -7.98 -1.01
N GLY A 551 -14.27 -9.17 -1.51
CA GLY A 551 -14.25 -9.43 -2.95
C GLY A 551 -12.95 -8.99 -3.65
N GLU A 552 -11.82 -9.05 -2.95
CA GLU A 552 -10.48 -8.90 -3.55
C GLU A 552 -10.30 -9.80 -4.75
N PHE A 553 -9.68 -9.26 -5.81
CA PHE A 553 -9.36 -10.02 -7.02
C PHE A 553 -8.11 -9.49 -7.72
N LYS A 554 -7.45 -10.38 -8.44
CA LYS A 554 -6.45 -10.06 -9.47
C LYS A 554 -6.97 -10.48 -10.84
N THR A 555 -6.76 -9.68 -11.87
CA THR A 555 -7.09 -10.16 -13.23
C THR A 555 -6.03 -11.16 -13.71
N THR A 556 -6.45 -12.19 -14.44
CA THR A 556 -5.53 -13.17 -15.02
C THR A 556 -4.52 -12.48 -15.94
N GLY A 557 -4.98 -11.51 -16.74
CA GLY A 557 -4.12 -10.75 -17.64
C GLY A 557 -3.02 -9.97 -16.90
N GLN A 558 -3.36 -9.32 -15.79
CA GLN A 558 -2.40 -8.58 -14.98
C GLN A 558 -1.41 -9.54 -14.28
N PHE A 559 -1.89 -10.61 -13.67
CA PHE A 559 -1.03 -11.60 -13.03
C PHE A 559 0.01 -12.20 -13.99
N LEU A 560 -0.41 -12.52 -15.21
CA LEU A 560 0.50 -13.01 -16.25
C LEU A 560 1.47 -11.92 -16.74
N MET A 561 1.05 -10.66 -16.77
CA MET A 561 1.93 -9.52 -17.03
C MET A 561 2.96 -9.33 -15.92
N ASP A 562 2.56 -9.49 -14.65
CA ASP A 562 3.45 -9.41 -13.49
C ASP A 562 4.54 -10.49 -13.56
N LEU A 563 4.18 -11.74 -13.94
CA LEU A 563 5.16 -12.79 -14.17
C LEU A 563 6.16 -12.41 -15.28
N GLN A 564 5.68 -11.82 -16.38
CA GLN A 564 6.51 -11.32 -17.48
C GLN A 564 7.48 -10.24 -17.00
N ILE A 565 6.98 -9.23 -16.31
CA ILE A 565 7.75 -8.07 -15.82
C ILE A 565 8.81 -8.50 -14.81
N VAL A 566 8.43 -9.31 -13.80
CA VAL A 566 9.36 -9.75 -12.76
C VAL A 566 10.44 -10.67 -13.32
N THR A 567 10.11 -11.51 -14.32
CA THR A 567 11.12 -12.35 -15.00
C THR A 567 12.11 -11.50 -15.79
N GLU A 568 11.65 -10.52 -16.56
CA GLU A 568 12.50 -9.58 -17.28
C GLU A 568 13.37 -8.77 -16.31
N MET A 569 12.77 -8.26 -15.22
CA MET A 569 13.46 -7.51 -14.19
C MET A 569 14.63 -8.31 -13.61
N MET A 570 14.42 -9.57 -13.22
CA MET A 570 15.49 -10.40 -12.69
C MET A 570 16.60 -10.62 -13.72
N GLY A 571 16.27 -10.79 -15.00
CA GLY A 571 17.24 -10.90 -16.08
C GLY A 571 18.08 -9.64 -16.22
N ARG A 572 17.45 -8.47 -16.36
CA ARG A 572 18.12 -7.17 -16.52
C ARG A 572 18.97 -6.82 -15.29
N ILE A 573 18.35 -6.81 -14.11
CA ILE A 573 19.06 -6.48 -12.85
C ILE A 573 20.17 -7.49 -12.57
N GLY A 574 19.93 -8.76 -12.85
CA GLY A 574 20.91 -9.83 -12.64
C GLY A 574 22.18 -9.71 -13.48
N GLN A 575 22.14 -8.99 -14.60
CA GLN A 575 23.27 -8.84 -15.53
C GLN A 575 23.85 -7.43 -15.61
N LEU A 576 23.23 -6.42 -14.99
CA LEU A 576 23.80 -5.07 -14.94
C LEU A 576 25.21 -5.11 -14.32
N PRO A 577 26.17 -4.37 -14.90
CA PRO A 577 27.53 -4.34 -14.36
C PRO A 577 27.59 -3.72 -12.96
N LYS A 578 26.72 -2.75 -12.70
CA LYS A 578 26.57 -2.01 -11.44
C LYS A 578 25.11 -1.61 -11.24
N LEU A 579 24.64 -1.61 -9.99
CA LEU A 579 23.33 -1.10 -9.58
C LEU A 579 23.43 0.31 -9.00
#